data_c3f6c6ddc0fc3c71fd81bed07d698264
#
_entry.id   c3f6c6ddc0fc3c71fd81bed07d698264
#
_cell.length_a   1.000
_cell.length_b   1.000
_cell.length_c   1.000
_cell.angle_alpha   90.00
_cell.angle_beta   90.00
_cell.angle_gamma   90.00
#
_symmetry.space_group_name_H-M   'P 1'
#
loop_
_entity.id
_entity.type
_entity.pdbx_description
1 polymer ?
#
loop_
_entity_poly.entity_id
_entity_poly.type
_entity_poly.pdbx_seq_one_letter_code
_entity_poly.pdbx_strand_id
1 'polypeptide(L)'
;MVNKKKIMIIEDQALLNNMLKTTLSNDYDIVCTCTSAKDMMDLYKKYKPDLILTDVVTKEGANGIEYAKEVKYKYHNKVKILAITGVPEITFLNTAKEYNLDGLIYKDTDSESLLFSISQVLKGYTLFPDNCMYSEESEKFKELSDKEIKIIRCICEAKDRDEIAEELNITLGTLKNYISNILTKLEFDNITKLTIFCLSNGYIVPNQK
;
A
#
# COMPACT_ATOMS: atom_id res chain seq x y z
N MET A 1 -32.58 -17.10 2.15
CA MET A 1 -31.80 -15.88 1.85
C MET A 1 -30.35 -16.26 1.82
N VAL A 2 -29.63 -16.01 0.74
CA VAL A 2 -28.18 -16.24 0.69
C VAL A 2 -27.54 -15.24 1.64
N ASN A 3 -26.76 -15.73 2.61
CA ASN A 3 -26.09 -14.85 3.57
C ASN A 3 -25.01 -14.06 2.81
N LYS A 4 -25.17 -12.74 2.67
CA LYS A 4 -24.19 -11.88 1.99
C LYS A 4 -22.86 -11.93 2.73
N LYS A 5 -21.76 -11.93 1.98
CA LYS A 5 -20.41 -11.82 2.54
C LYS A 5 -20.22 -10.45 3.19
N LYS A 6 -19.57 -10.42 4.36
CA LYS A 6 -19.34 -9.23 5.17
C LYS A 6 -18.07 -8.52 4.72
N ILE A 7 -18.19 -7.24 4.43
CA ILE A 7 -17.04 -6.39 4.05
C ILE A 7 -16.86 -5.26 5.06
N MET A 8 -15.63 -5.01 5.45
CA MET A 8 -15.19 -3.81 6.16
C MET A 8 -14.43 -2.92 5.18
N ILE A 9 -14.70 -1.62 5.18
CA ILE A 9 -14.05 -0.64 4.33
C ILE A 9 -13.24 0.32 5.20
N ILE A 10 -11.98 0.55 4.83
CA ILE A 10 -11.06 1.50 5.47
C ILE A 10 -10.61 2.49 4.41
N GLU A 11 -11.14 3.69 4.44
CA GLU A 11 -10.91 4.76 3.44
C GLU A 11 -11.17 6.10 4.11
N ASP A 12 -10.18 7.00 4.08
CA ASP A 12 -10.27 8.30 4.75
C ASP A 12 -10.93 9.39 3.90
N GLN A 13 -10.95 9.24 2.59
CA GLN A 13 -11.63 10.14 1.69
C GLN A 13 -13.14 9.88 1.73
N ALA A 14 -13.89 10.80 2.33
CA ALA A 14 -15.33 10.63 2.57
C ALA A 14 -16.14 10.34 1.28
N LEU A 15 -15.79 10.98 0.16
CA LEU A 15 -16.46 10.77 -1.12
C LEU A 15 -16.25 9.33 -1.61
N LEU A 16 -15.00 8.85 -1.61
CA LEU A 16 -14.66 7.51 -2.05
C LEU A 16 -15.25 6.44 -1.11
N ASN A 17 -15.19 6.67 0.21
CA ASN A 17 -15.81 5.79 1.20
C ASN A 17 -17.32 5.61 0.92
N ASN A 18 -18.04 6.70 0.68
CA ASN A 18 -19.47 6.67 0.35
C ASN A 18 -19.72 5.95 -1.00
N MET A 19 -18.88 6.21 -2.00
CA MET A 19 -18.99 5.56 -3.31
C MET A 19 -18.79 4.03 -3.16
N LEU A 20 -17.72 3.59 -2.50
CA LEU A 20 -17.45 2.17 -2.24
C LEU A 20 -18.60 1.51 -1.48
N LYS A 21 -19.08 2.15 -0.40
CA LYS A 21 -20.24 1.65 0.36
C LYS A 21 -21.47 1.47 -0.52
N THR A 22 -21.82 2.47 -1.33
CA THR A 22 -23.00 2.43 -2.20
C THR A 22 -22.85 1.33 -3.26
N THR A 23 -21.71 1.27 -3.94
CA THR A 23 -21.42 0.27 -4.98
C THR A 23 -21.50 -1.15 -4.43
N LEU A 24 -20.91 -1.40 -3.27
CA LEU A 24 -20.79 -2.75 -2.72
C LEU A 24 -22.04 -3.24 -1.97
N SER A 25 -22.89 -2.34 -1.46
CA SER A 25 -24.07 -2.72 -0.65
C SER A 25 -25.11 -3.55 -1.37
N ASN A 26 -25.13 -3.53 -2.73
CA ASN A 26 -26.05 -4.35 -3.51
C ASN A 26 -25.73 -5.84 -3.38
N ASP A 27 -24.44 -6.20 -3.34
CA ASP A 27 -23.96 -7.58 -3.38
C ASP A 27 -23.44 -8.08 -2.04
N TYR A 28 -22.97 -7.18 -1.18
CA TYR A 28 -22.28 -7.48 0.08
C TYR A 28 -22.93 -6.79 1.28
N ASP A 29 -22.66 -7.32 2.48
CA ASP A 29 -23.04 -6.71 3.75
C ASP A 29 -21.87 -5.82 4.25
N ILE A 30 -22.03 -4.50 4.19
CA ILE A 30 -21.01 -3.57 4.67
C ILE A 30 -21.14 -3.38 6.18
N VAL A 31 -20.42 -4.20 6.93
CA VAL A 31 -20.52 -4.27 8.38
C VAL A 31 -19.89 -3.09 9.11
N CYS A 32 -18.92 -2.43 8.50
CA CYS A 32 -18.24 -1.28 9.07
C CYS A 32 -17.53 -0.47 8.00
N THR A 33 -17.48 0.85 8.21
CA THR A 33 -16.57 1.76 7.49
C THR A 33 -15.77 2.58 8.51
N CYS A 34 -14.49 2.81 8.26
CA CYS A 34 -13.66 3.69 9.10
C CYS A 34 -12.65 4.46 8.24
N THR A 35 -12.00 5.46 8.83
CA THR A 35 -11.10 6.38 8.14
C THR A 35 -9.62 6.12 8.43
N SER A 36 -9.32 5.25 9.39
CA SER A 36 -7.94 4.97 9.78
C SER A 36 -7.69 3.47 9.89
N ALA A 37 -6.58 3.02 9.31
CA ALA A 37 -6.14 1.64 9.44
C ALA A 37 -5.73 1.26 10.87
N LYS A 38 -5.45 2.24 11.73
CA LYS A 38 -5.16 2.00 13.15
C LYS A 38 -6.27 1.23 13.87
N ASP A 39 -7.52 1.43 13.44
CA ASP A 39 -8.69 0.79 14.03
C ASP A 39 -8.94 -0.64 13.51
N MET A 40 -8.20 -1.07 12.47
CA MET A 40 -8.44 -2.32 11.72
C MET A 40 -8.56 -3.53 12.65
N MET A 41 -7.64 -3.70 13.58
CA MET A 41 -7.58 -4.85 14.47
C MET A 41 -8.81 -4.94 15.40
N ASP A 42 -9.23 -3.82 15.99
CA ASP A 42 -10.34 -3.79 16.94
C ASP A 42 -11.69 -3.91 16.24
N LEU A 43 -11.82 -3.29 15.07
CA LEU A 43 -13.00 -3.44 14.21
C LEU A 43 -13.12 -4.87 13.68
N TYR A 44 -12.00 -5.51 13.30
CA TYR A 44 -12.02 -6.91 12.90
C TYR A 44 -12.55 -7.82 14.04
N LYS A 45 -12.08 -7.64 15.28
CA LYS A 45 -12.57 -8.41 16.43
C LYS A 45 -14.08 -8.28 16.63
N LYS A 46 -14.59 -7.06 16.44
CA LYS A 46 -16.00 -6.71 16.67
C LYS A 46 -16.92 -7.26 15.57
N TYR A 47 -16.55 -7.03 14.30
CA TYR A 47 -17.43 -7.28 13.16
C TYR A 47 -17.17 -8.59 12.43
N LYS A 48 -15.95 -9.14 12.54
CA LYS A 48 -15.51 -10.38 11.87
C LYS A 48 -15.88 -10.41 10.40
N PRO A 49 -15.40 -9.46 9.58
CA PRO A 49 -15.68 -9.44 8.15
C PRO A 49 -15.03 -10.63 7.44
N ASP A 50 -15.62 -11.05 6.32
CA ASP A 50 -15.03 -12.01 5.40
C ASP A 50 -13.90 -11.37 4.59
N LEU A 51 -14.02 -10.05 4.28
CA LEU A 51 -13.03 -9.28 3.54
C LEU A 51 -12.87 -7.88 4.14
N ILE A 52 -11.62 -7.43 4.21
CA ILE A 52 -11.25 -6.04 4.49
C ILE A 52 -10.80 -5.40 3.18
N LEU A 53 -11.45 -4.33 2.76
CA LEU A 53 -11.00 -3.43 1.71
C LEU A 53 -10.35 -2.23 2.39
N THR A 54 -9.04 -2.04 2.20
CA THR A 54 -8.30 -0.97 2.89
C THR A 54 -7.53 -0.11 1.92
N ASP A 55 -7.65 1.21 2.06
CA ASP A 55 -6.67 2.10 1.45
C ASP A 55 -5.28 1.83 2.04
N VAL A 56 -4.27 2.00 1.20
CA VAL A 56 -2.86 1.86 1.62
C VAL A 56 -2.44 3.03 2.49
N VAL A 57 -2.84 4.25 2.15
CA VAL A 57 -2.53 5.46 2.94
C VAL A 57 -3.82 6.01 3.52
N THR A 58 -3.99 5.86 4.81
CA THR A 58 -5.20 6.30 5.52
C THR A 58 -4.92 7.48 6.45
N LYS A 59 -5.94 7.98 7.10
CA LYS A 59 -5.87 9.15 8.00
C LYS A 59 -4.65 9.07 8.93
N GLU A 60 -3.99 10.21 9.12
CA GLU A 60 -2.78 10.37 9.94
C GLU A 60 -1.58 9.54 9.43
N GLY A 61 -1.52 9.26 8.12
CA GLY A 61 -0.44 8.52 7.51
C GLY A 61 -0.37 7.04 7.92
N ALA A 62 -1.47 6.49 8.47
CA ALA A 62 -1.49 5.08 8.85
C ALA A 62 -1.48 4.18 7.60
N ASN A 63 -0.50 3.29 7.50
CA ASN A 63 -0.33 2.39 6.36
C ASN A 63 -1.23 1.15 6.48
N GLY A 64 -2.23 1.05 5.59
CA GLY A 64 -3.19 -0.06 5.58
C GLY A 64 -2.56 -1.44 5.41
N ILE A 65 -1.45 -1.56 4.67
CA ILE A 65 -0.74 -2.83 4.46
C ILE A 65 -0.05 -3.29 5.76
N GLU A 66 0.56 -2.38 6.53
CA GLU A 66 1.20 -2.72 7.81
C GLU A 66 0.17 -3.22 8.84
N TYR A 67 -0.96 -2.52 8.98
CA TYR A 67 -2.04 -2.98 9.87
C TYR A 67 -2.70 -4.28 9.38
N ALA A 68 -2.79 -4.48 8.06
CA ALA A 68 -3.26 -5.71 7.46
C ALA A 68 -2.35 -6.90 7.81
N LYS A 69 -1.03 -6.74 7.79
CA LYS A 69 -0.04 -7.73 8.23
C LYS A 69 -0.35 -8.23 9.65
N GLU A 70 -0.60 -7.31 10.59
CA GLU A 70 -0.90 -7.67 11.97
C GLU A 70 -2.17 -8.53 12.09
N VAL A 71 -3.21 -8.17 11.32
CA VAL A 71 -4.47 -8.94 11.28
C VAL A 71 -4.25 -10.31 10.68
N LYS A 72 -3.53 -10.40 9.54
CA LYS A 72 -3.18 -11.67 8.89
C LYS A 72 -2.41 -12.59 9.81
N TYR A 73 -1.38 -12.08 10.47
CA TYR A 73 -0.55 -12.84 11.39
C TYR A 73 -1.38 -13.36 12.58
N LYS A 74 -2.14 -12.47 13.22
CA LYS A 74 -2.89 -12.81 14.43
C LYS A 74 -4.05 -13.80 14.19
N TYR A 75 -4.69 -13.72 13.04
CA TYR A 75 -5.85 -14.55 12.71
C TYR A 75 -5.57 -15.64 11.68
N HIS A 76 -4.29 -15.95 11.46
CA HIS A 76 -3.85 -17.07 10.61
C HIS A 76 -4.50 -17.06 9.22
N ASN A 77 -4.50 -15.89 8.56
CA ASN A 77 -5.05 -15.70 7.22
C ASN A 77 -6.56 -16.05 7.05
N LYS A 78 -7.34 -16.05 8.14
CA LYS A 78 -8.78 -16.36 8.08
C LYS A 78 -9.62 -15.29 7.39
N VAL A 79 -9.13 -14.05 7.33
CA VAL A 79 -9.78 -12.92 6.66
C VAL A 79 -9.09 -12.63 5.34
N LYS A 80 -9.88 -12.28 4.33
CA LYS A 80 -9.35 -11.78 3.06
C LYS A 80 -9.06 -10.30 3.18
N ILE A 81 -7.93 -9.85 2.63
CA ILE A 81 -7.54 -8.43 2.65
C ILE A 81 -7.15 -8.01 1.25
N LEU A 82 -7.89 -7.05 0.72
CA LEU A 82 -7.65 -6.39 -0.55
C LEU A 82 -7.25 -4.94 -0.29
N ALA A 83 -6.01 -4.59 -0.63
CA ALA A 83 -5.56 -3.22 -0.57
C ALA A 83 -6.03 -2.44 -1.82
N ILE A 84 -6.37 -1.17 -1.64
CA ILE A 84 -6.70 -0.26 -2.72
C ILE A 84 -5.80 0.98 -2.61
N THR A 85 -5.25 1.46 -3.72
CA THR A 85 -4.36 2.62 -3.71
C THR A 85 -4.57 3.50 -4.93
N GLY A 86 -4.49 4.81 -4.75
CA GLY A 86 -4.44 5.78 -5.86
C GLY A 86 -3.05 5.93 -6.47
N VAL A 87 -2.05 5.25 -5.92
CA VAL A 87 -0.65 5.45 -6.26
C VAL A 87 -0.02 4.13 -6.66
N PRO A 88 0.54 4.04 -7.87
CA PRO A 88 1.24 2.85 -8.35
C PRO A 88 2.66 2.72 -7.75
N GLU A 89 2.77 2.82 -6.43
CA GLU A 89 4.05 2.66 -5.75
C GLU A 89 4.44 1.18 -5.68
N ILE A 90 5.58 0.84 -6.26
CA ILE A 90 6.07 -0.55 -6.34
C ILE A 90 6.26 -1.20 -4.97
N THR A 91 6.64 -0.41 -3.97
CA THR A 91 6.84 -0.90 -2.61
C THR A 91 5.55 -1.43 -2.01
N PHE A 92 4.41 -0.82 -2.32
CA PHE A 92 3.11 -1.30 -1.84
C PHE A 92 2.77 -2.69 -2.37
N LEU A 93 3.06 -2.92 -3.65
CA LEU A 93 2.83 -4.23 -4.27
C LEU A 93 3.72 -5.32 -3.65
N ASN A 94 5.02 -5.04 -3.51
CA ASN A 94 5.96 -5.99 -2.93
C ASN A 94 5.63 -6.28 -1.47
N THR A 95 5.38 -5.26 -0.67
CA THR A 95 5.02 -5.39 0.74
C THR A 95 3.69 -6.13 0.93
N ALA A 96 2.69 -5.84 0.08
CA ALA A 96 1.41 -6.55 0.14
C ALA A 96 1.56 -8.06 -0.15
N LYS A 97 2.41 -8.42 -1.12
CA LYS A 97 2.73 -9.83 -1.43
C LYS A 97 3.49 -10.49 -0.27
N GLU A 98 4.53 -9.83 0.26
CA GLU A 98 5.33 -10.31 1.37
C GLU A 98 4.49 -10.59 2.63
N TYR A 99 3.54 -9.68 2.93
CA TYR A 99 2.67 -9.82 4.09
C TYR A 99 1.43 -10.69 3.84
N ASN A 100 1.41 -11.41 2.70
CA ASN A 100 0.34 -12.34 2.34
C ASN A 100 -1.05 -11.71 2.29
N LEU A 101 -1.16 -10.46 1.83
CA LEU A 101 -2.44 -9.90 1.45
C LEU A 101 -3.02 -10.70 0.27
N ASP A 102 -4.33 -10.69 0.13
CA ASP A 102 -5.00 -11.43 -0.93
C ASP A 102 -5.06 -10.66 -2.25
N GLY A 103 -4.74 -9.36 -2.23
CA GLY A 103 -4.61 -8.57 -3.44
C GLY A 103 -4.31 -7.09 -3.19
N LEU A 104 -4.01 -6.40 -4.29
CA LEU A 104 -3.89 -4.96 -4.38
C LEU A 104 -4.48 -4.51 -5.71
N ILE A 105 -5.27 -3.44 -5.69
CA ILE A 105 -5.86 -2.83 -6.89
C ILE A 105 -5.68 -1.30 -6.85
N TYR A 106 -5.87 -0.66 -8.00
CA TYR A 106 -5.79 0.81 -8.08
C TYR A 106 -7.16 1.47 -7.94
N LYS A 107 -7.20 2.70 -7.39
CA LYS A 107 -8.44 3.48 -7.17
C LYS A 107 -9.12 3.95 -8.46
N ASP A 108 -8.43 3.96 -9.58
CA ASP A 108 -8.96 4.25 -10.92
C ASP A 108 -9.68 3.06 -11.57
N THR A 109 -9.73 1.93 -10.88
CA THR A 109 -10.48 0.74 -11.27
C THR A 109 -11.97 1.06 -11.33
N ASP A 110 -12.63 0.68 -12.43
CA ASP A 110 -14.09 0.82 -12.56
C ASP A 110 -14.87 -0.08 -11.59
N SER A 111 -16.16 0.21 -11.41
CA SER A 111 -17.00 -0.52 -10.44
C SER A 111 -17.16 -2.00 -10.76
N GLU A 112 -17.21 -2.41 -12.03
CA GLU A 112 -17.36 -3.82 -12.43
C GLU A 112 -16.08 -4.59 -12.12
N SER A 113 -14.94 -4.02 -12.45
CA SER A 113 -13.61 -4.59 -12.15
C SER A 113 -13.37 -4.68 -10.65
N LEU A 114 -13.82 -3.70 -9.86
CA LEU A 114 -13.78 -3.76 -8.39
C LEU A 114 -14.61 -4.92 -7.85
N LEU A 115 -15.87 -5.05 -8.28
CA LEU A 115 -16.76 -6.15 -7.87
C LEU A 115 -16.18 -7.51 -8.27
N PHE A 116 -15.65 -7.61 -9.49
CA PHE A 116 -14.97 -8.82 -9.96
C PHE A 116 -13.77 -9.15 -9.04
N SER A 117 -12.91 -8.18 -8.74
CA SER A 117 -11.74 -8.36 -7.88
C SER A 117 -12.11 -8.88 -6.50
N ILE A 118 -13.10 -8.26 -5.86
CA ILE A 118 -13.62 -8.68 -4.55
C ILE A 118 -14.14 -10.12 -4.63
N SER A 119 -14.92 -10.46 -5.69
CA SER A 119 -15.45 -11.80 -5.86
C SER A 119 -14.37 -12.87 -6.00
N GLN A 120 -13.29 -12.58 -6.74
CA GLN A 120 -12.16 -13.50 -6.91
C GLN A 120 -11.40 -13.70 -5.59
N VAL A 121 -11.11 -12.61 -4.88
CA VAL A 121 -10.43 -12.67 -3.59
C VAL A 121 -11.26 -13.48 -2.57
N LEU A 122 -12.57 -13.29 -2.52
CA LEU A 122 -13.46 -14.07 -1.64
C LEU A 122 -13.54 -15.56 -2.00
N LYS A 123 -13.31 -15.91 -3.28
CA LYS A 123 -13.18 -17.31 -3.73
C LYS A 123 -11.82 -17.93 -3.39
N GLY A 124 -10.86 -17.13 -2.92
CA GLY A 124 -9.53 -17.60 -2.52
C GLY A 124 -8.41 -17.34 -3.53
N TYR A 125 -8.69 -16.68 -4.64
CA TYR A 125 -7.64 -16.26 -5.58
C TYR A 125 -6.90 -15.03 -5.02
N THR A 126 -5.62 -14.91 -5.36
CA THR A 126 -4.84 -13.69 -5.13
C THR A 126 -4.92 -12.81 -6.37
N LEU A 127 -5.05 -11.50 -6.17
CA LEU A 127 -5.21 -10.55 -7.26
C LEU A 127 -4.25 -9.37 -7.07
N PHE A 128 -3.22 -9.35 -7.89
CA PHE A 128 -2.25 -8.25 -7.91
C PHE A 128 -2.16 -7.73 -9.33
N PRO A 129 -1.93 -6.42 -9.52
CA PRO A 129 -1.69 -5.87 -10.85
C PRO A 129 -0.56 -6.64 -11.54
N ASP A 130 -0.77 -7.00 -12.80
CA ASP A 130 0.32 -7.52 -13.63
C ASP A 130 1.41 -6.47 -13.74
N ASN A 131 2.66 -6.92 -13.71
CA ASN A 131 3.84 -6.06 -13.79
C ASN A 131 3.95 -5.28 -15.12
N CYS A 132 2.89 -5.23 -15.92
CA CYS A 132 2.86 -4.65 -17.26
C CYS A 132 3.05 -3.12 -17.34
N MET A 133 3.06 -2.41 -16.20
CA MET A 133 3.45 -1.00 -16.15
C MET A 133 4.93 -0.80 -15.76
N TYR A 134 5.70 -1.87 -15.65
CA TYR A 134 7.11 -1.77 -15.31
C TYR A 134 7.93 -1.54 -16.58
N SER A 135 8.49 -0.34 -16.69
CA SER A 135 9.65 -0.09 -17.54
C SER A 135 10.86 -0.89 -17.03
N GLU A 136 11.92 -1.02 -17.85
CA GLU A 136 13.18 -1.65 -17.40
C GLU A 136 13.71 -1.04 -16.11
N GLU A 137 13.42 0.26 -15.88
CA GLU A 137 13.78 0.96 -14.66
C GLU A 137 13.09 0.40 -13.42
N SER A 138 11.85 -0.08 -13.52
CA SER A 138 11.12 -0.61 -12.36
C SER A 138 11.67 -1.94 -11.85
N GLU A 139 12.25 -2.76 -12.74
CA GLU A 139 12.93 -4.00 -12.32
C GLU A 139 14.13 -3.69 -11.43
N LYS A 140 14.85 -2.59 -11.71
CA LYS A 140 16.00 -2.15 -10.89
C LYS A 140 15.60 -1.75 -9.47
N PHE A 141 14.39 -1.21 -9.29
CA PHE A 141 13.87 -0.90 -7.93
C PHE A 141 13.67 -2.14 -7.08
N LYS A 142 13.44 -3.33 -7.67
CA LYS A 142 13.34 -4.60 -6.94
C LYS A 142 14.66 -5.04 -6.31
N GLU A 143 15.78 -4.53 -6.81
CA GLU A 143 17.12 -4.84 -6.27
C GLU A 143 17.47 -3.99 -5.04
N LEU A 144 16.63 -3.02 -4.70
CA LEU A 144 16.82 -2.18 -3.53
C LEU A 144 16.38 -2.90 -2.26
N SER A 145 17.20 -2.78 -1.22
CA SER A 145 16.82 -3.17 0.13
C SER A 145 15.80 -2.19 0.72
N ASP A 146 15.04 -2.64 1.74
CA ASP A 146 14.10 -1.79 2.47
C ASP A 146 14.74 -0.51 3.00
N LYS A 147 16.01 -0.60 3.41
CA LYS A 147 16.76 0.55 3.91
C LYS A 147 17.08 1.57 2.81
N GLU A 148 17.44 1.09 1.61
CA GLU A 148 17.66 1.94 0.43
C GLU A 148 16.36 2.63 -0.02
N ILE A 149 15.25 1.91 -0.03
CA ILE A 149 13.91 2.46 -0.32
C ILE A 149 13.53 3.53 0.71
N LYS A 150 13.76 3.27 2.01
CA LYS A 150 13.52 4.26 3.07
C LYS A 150 14.33 5.54 2.86
N ILE A 151 15.60 5.42 2.45
CA ILE A 151 16.44 6.58 2.16
C ILE A 151 15.85 7.38 1.00
N ILE A 152 15.46 6.73 -0.10
CA ILE A 152 14.83 7.41 -1.25
C ILE A 152 13.56 8.14 -0.80
N ARG A 153 12.72 7.50 0.03
CA ARG A 153 11.50 8.11 0.58
C ARG A 153 11.82 9.39 1.37
N CYS A 154 12.75 9.34 2.30
CA CYS A 154 13.16 10.51 3.08
C CYS A 154 13.67 11.65 2.18
N ILE A 155 14.41 11.33 1.11
CA ILE A 155 14.88 12.32 0.14
C ILE A 155 13.68 12.92 -0.63
N CYS A 156 12.72 12.11 -1.06
CA CYS A 156 11.50 12.57 -1.73
C CYS A 156 10.61 13.43 -0.80
N GLU A 157 10.69 13.22 0.51
CA GLU A 157 10.05 14.05 1.55
C GLU A 157 10.82 15.34 1.86
N ALA A 158 11.87 15.62 1.09
CA ALA A 158 12.74 16.78 1.24
C ALA A 158 13.43 16.90 2.61
N LYS A 159 13.66 15.78 3.29
CA LYS A 159 14.48 15.72 4.52
C LYS A 159 15.95 16.01 4.19
N ASP A 160 16.63 16.71 5.05
CA ASP A 160 18.05 16.90 4.92
C ASP A 160 18.87 15.66 5.34
N ARG A 161 20.17 15.68 5.09
CA ARG A 161 21.02 14.50 5.33
C ARG A 161 21.18 14.17 6.81
N ASP A 162 21.16 15.16 7.67
CA ASP A 162 21.28 14.97 9.11
C ASP A 162 20.00 14.34 9.65
N GLU A 163 18.83 14.84 9.22
CA GLU A 163 17.51 14.26 9.55
C GLU A 163 17.41 12.79 9.11
N ILE A 164 17.85 12.47 7.88
CA ILE A 164 17.83 11.09 7.37
C ILE A 164 18.76 10.18 8.17
N ALA A 165 19.97 10.66 8.49
CA ALA A 165 20.95 9.89 9.23
C ALA A 165 20.45 9.60 10.66
N GLU A 166 19.84 10.57 11.32
CA GLU A 166 19.23 10.44 12.64
C GLU A 166 18.06 9.44 12.61
N GLU A 167 17.10 9.62 11.70
CA GLU A 167 15.92 8.75 11.57
C GLU A 167 16.27 7.27 11.34
N LEU A 168 17.33 7.03 10.55
CA LEU A 168 17.77 5.68 10.22
C LEU A 168 18.84 5.14 11.18
N ASN A 169 19.24 5.92 12.17
CA ASN A 169 20.29 5.61 13.13
C ASN A 169 21.59 5.15 12.43
N ILE A 170 22.09 5.99 11.51
CA ILE A 170 23.32 5.78 10.75
C ILE A 170 24.17 7.05 10.72
N THR A 171 25.47 6.91 10.40
CA THR A 171 26.34 8.07 10.20
C THR A 171 26.13 8.73 8.84
N LEU A 172 26.47 10.02 8.70
CA LEU A 172 26.46 10.73 7.41
C LEU A 172 27.35 10.04 6.36
N GLY A 173 28.48 9.47 6.77
CA GLY A 173 29.34 8.70 5.87
C GLY A 173 28.65 7.43 5.35
N THR A 174 27.93 6.74 6.23
CA THR A 174 27.13 5.56 5.85
C THR A 174 25.99 5.94 4.91
N LEU A 175 25.29 7.04 5.18
CA LEU A 175 24.24 7.58 4.31
C LEU A 175 24.77 7.91 2.91
N LYS A 176 25.94 8.57 2.84
CA LYS A 176 26.59 8.89 1.56
C LYS A 176 26.89 7.63 0.74
N ASN A 177 27.36 6.57 1.39
CA ASN A 177 27.61 5.27 0.72
C ASN A 177 26.31 4.64 0.20
N TYR A 178 25.22 4.66 1.00
CA TYR A 178 23.92 4.19 0.54
C TYR A 178 23.42 4.96 -0.68
N ILE A 179 23.49 6.31 -0.64
CA ILE A 179 23.07 7.15 -1.79
C ILE A 179 23.90 6.81 -3.03
N SER A 180 25.21 6.64 -2.90
CA SER A 180 26.07 6.25 -4.03
C SER A 180 25.67 4.87 -4.60
N ASN A 181 25.43 3.90 -3.74
CA ASN A 181 25.01 2.56 -4.15
C ASN A 181 23.64 2.56 -4.85
N ILE A 182 22.69 3.32 -4.31
CA ILE A 182 21.35 3.50 -4.90
C ILE A 182 21.47 4.08 -6.31
N LEU A 183 22.25 5.15 -6.48
CA LEU A 183 22.45 5.79 -7.79
C LEU A 183 23.10 4.83 -8.79
N THR A 184 24.04 4.02 -8.34
CA THR A 184 24.68 2.99 -9.18
C THR A 184 23.70 1.89 -9.59
N LYS A 185 22.93 1.33 -8.64
CA LYS A 185 21.94 0.28 -8.89
C LYS A 185 20.85 0.73 -9.87
N LEU A 186 20.36 1.96 -9.69
CA LEU A 186 19.28 2.52 -10.49
C LEU A 186 19.78 3.25 -11.75
N GLU A 187 21.09 3.34 -11.96
CA GLU A 187 21.75 4.00 -13.10
C GLU A 187 21.39 5.50 -13.25
N PHE A 188 21.27 6.20 -12.13
CA PHE A 188 21.08 7.66 -12.13
C PHE A 188 22.37 8.41 -11.87
N ASP A 189 22.61 9.50 -12.61
CA ASP A 189 23.81 10.34 -12.45
C ASP A 189 23.84 11.12 -11.14
N ASN A 190 22.67 11.48 -10.60
CA ASN A 190 22.56 12.25 -9.36
C ASN A 190 21.20 12.07 -8.69
N ILE A 191 21.19 12.44 -7.40
CA ILE A 191 20.02 12.25 -6.55
C ILE A 191 18.82 13.08 -6.98
N THR A 192 19.02 14.28 -7.55
CA THR A 192 17.93 15.15 -8.01
C THR A 192 17.16 14.51 -9.15
N LYS A 193 17.88 13.94 -10.14
CA LYS A 193 17.22 13.21 -11.25
C LYS A 193 16.42 12.01 -10.72
N LEU A 194 17.00 11.24 -9.79
CA LEU A 194 16.31 10.11 -9.17
C LEU A 194 15.05 10.57 -8.42
N THR A 195 15.15 11.64 -7.62
CA THR A 195 14.01 12.19 -6.88
C THR A 195 12.89 12.62 -7.81
N ILE A 196 13.20 13.38 -8.86
CA ILE A 196 12.21 13.80 -9.87
C ILE A 196 11.58 12.58 -10.52
N PHE A 197 12.38 11.60 -10.91
CA PHE A 197 11.90 10.36 -11.51
C PHE A 197 10.92 9.63 -10.57
N CYS A 198 11.30 9.43 -9.31
CA CYS A 198 10.45 8.75 -8.32
C CYS A 198 9.12 9.47 -8.12
N LEU A 199 9.14 10.80 -7.99
CA LEU A 199 7.93 11.60 -7.78
C LEU A 199 7.04 11.65 -9.04
N SER A 200 7.63 11.84 -10.22
CA SER A 200 6.88 11.98 -11.48
C SER A 200 6.24 10.68 -11.93
N ASN A 201 6.83 9.54 -11.59
CA ASN A 201 6.31 8.22 -11.98
C ASN A 201 5.60 7.48 -10.83
N GLY A 202 5.39 8.14 -9.70
CA GLY A 202 4.68 7.55 -8.56
C GLY A 202 5.40 6.38 -7.88
N TYR A 203 6.72 6.25 -8.06
CA TYR A 203 7.49 5.20 -7.37
C TYR A 203 7.56 5.43 -5.87
N ILE A 204 7.62 6.67 -5.46
CA ILE A 204 7.56 7.12 -4.07
C ILE A 204 6.56 8.26 -3.97
N VAL A 205 5.65 8.18 -3.02
CA VAL A 205 4.73 9.27 -2.68
C VAL A 205 5.11 9.82 -1.31
N PRO A 206 5.50 11.09 -1.24
CA PRO A 206 5.78 11.72 0.04
C PRO A 206 4.54 11.70 0.93
N ASN A 207 4.72 11.41 2.22
CA ASN A 207 3.64 11.56 3.18
C ASN A 207 3.16 13.01 3.18
N GLN A 208 1.88 13.22 2.90
CA GLN A 208 1.28 14.55 3.04
C GLN A 208 1.23 14.89 4.53
N LYS A 209 1.92 15.97 4.91
CA LYS A 209 1.88 16.52 6.28
C LYS A 209 0.54 17.17 6.57
#